data_7c0256ec2d031be61ba24108b57f9807
#
_entry.id   7c0256ec2d031be61ba24108b57f9807
#
_cell.length_a   1.000
_cell.length_b   1.000
_cell.length_c   1.000
_cell.angle_alpha   90.00
_cell.angle_beta   90.00
_cell.angle_gamma   90.00
#
_symmetry.space_group_name_H-M   'P 1'
#
loop_
_entity.id
_entity.type
_entity.pdbx_description
1 polymer ?
#
loop_
_entity_poly.entity_id
_entity_poly.type
_entity_poly.pdbx_seq_one_letter_code
_entity_poly.pdbx_strand_id
1 'polypeptide(L)'
;NLPMNGLRRMAPWWLAWPVRGAAGCVWLAQQRLQQLHDPFDTDARIAHRVLSQRMVQHEAILATLVLLQPESRATEPAPWSALTRPYPQVREVLRHDHGAPAWPAGWPPGMDAALAQSRASGHAVLAPSNLTGGQLYLVQAGTPASFALRLDLRTTALADDWPLSPGSPVHAWLALDGQRYTIQGAAENAARWQWQSAKTLAATSQPLVLHMQQAVRAAMLPWGSMLG
;
A
#
# COMPACT_ATOMS: atom_id res chain seq x y z
N ASN A 1 -4.93 37.63 70.05
CA ASN A 1 -3.98 36.72 69.41
C ASN A 1 -4.72 35.53 68.86
N LEU A 2 -5.09 35.58 67.60
CA LEU A 2 -5.66 34.47 66.85
C LEU A 2 -4.48 33.66 66.26
N PRO A 3 -4.52 32.30 66.30
CA PRO A 3 -3.39 31.50 65.82
C PRO A 3 -3.40 31.44 64.29
N MET A 4 -2.43 32.07 63.67
CA MET A 4 -2.14 32.06 62.22
C MET A 4 -1.61 30.72 61.68
N ASN A 5 -1.72 29.61 62.43
CA ASN A 5 -1.14 28.33 62.05
C ASN A 5 -2.08 27.39 61.23
N GLY A 6 -3.36 27.80 61.02
CA GLY A 6 -4.33 26.98 60.30
C GLY A 6 -4.23 27.04 58.76
N LEU A 7 -3.74 28.16 58.22
CA LEU A 7 -3.70 28.38 56.77
C LEU A 7 -2.53 27.65 56.03
N ARG A 8 -1.44 27.32 56.74
CA ARG A 8 -0.28 26.62 56.15
C ARG A 8 -0.53 25.11 55.89
N ARG A 9 -1.51 24.50 56.54
CA ARG A 9 -1.80 23.06 56.36
C ARG A 9 -2.77 22.76 55.20
N MET A 10 -3.50 23.76 54.73
CA MET A 10 -4.46 23.56 53.62
C MET A 10 -3.85 23.80 52.21
N ALA A 11 -2.67 24.40 52.13
CA ALA A 11 -2.00 24.68 50.86
C ALA A 11 -1.76 23.46 49.96
N PRO A 12 -1.39 22.26 50.44
CA PRO A 12 -1.16 21.12 49.57
C PRO A 12 -2.44 20.54 48.93
N TRP A 13 -3.60 20.72 49.56
CA TRP A 13 -4.87 20.19 49.06
C TRP A 13 -5.38 20.97 47.86
N TRP A 14 -5.18 22.26 47.79
CA TRP A 14 -5.61 23.11 46.67
C TRP A 14 -4.78 22.87 45.42
N LEU A 15 -3.52 22.44 45.57
CA LEU A 15 -2.65 22.05 44.43
C LEU A 15 -2.90 20.63 43.96
N ALA A 16 -3.38 19.73 44.80
CA ALA A 16 -3.67 18.35 44.43
C ALA A 16 -4.86 18.20 43.47
N TRP A 17 -5.83 19.09 43.55
CA TRP A 17 -7.04 19.05 42.70
C TRP A 17 -6.74 19.37 41.23
N PRO A 18 -6.06 20.48 40.88
CA PRO A 18 -5.75 20.78 39.48
C PRO A 18 -4.77 19.76 38.88
N VAL A 19 -3.84 19.23 39.67
CA VAL A 19 -2.90 18.18 39.20
C VAL A 19 -3.66 16.88 38.84
N ARG A 20 -4.61 16.45 39.67
CA ARG A 20 -5.46 15.28 39.37
C ARG A 20 -6.37 15.52 38.16
N GLY A 21 -6.93 16.73 38.03
CA GLY A 21 -7.72 17.11 36.86
C GLY A 21 -6.89 17.10 35.57
N ALA A 22 -5.70 17.69 35.60
CA ALA A 22 -4.77 17.68 34.45
C ALA A 22 -4.34 16.26 34.08
N ALA A 23 -4.00 15.41 35.05
CA ALA A 23 -3.66 14.02 34.80
C ALA A 23 -4.82 13.23 34.17
N GLY A 24 -6.05 13.46 34.64
CA GLY A 24 -7.26 12.88 34.05
C GLY A 24 -7.50 13.32 32.60
N CYS A 25 -7.35 14.60 32.31
CA CYS A 25 -7.43 15.13 30.95
C CYS A 25 -6.37 14.55 30.00
N VAL A 26 -5.13 14.45 30.45
CA VAL A 26 -4.06 13.84 29.67
C VAL A 26 -4.35 12.36 29.41
N TRP A 27 -4.80 11.63 30.41
CA TRP A 27 -5.15 10.21 30.26
C TRP A 27 -6.31 10.00 29.28
N LEU A 28 -7.38 10.79 29.37
CA LEU A 28 -8.50 10.77 28.43
C LEU A 28 -8.07 11.12 26.99
N ALA A 29 -7.21 12.14 26.84
CA ALA A 29 -6.67 12.49 25.55
C ALA A 29 -5.82 11.36 24.94
N GLN A 30 -4.99 10.70 25.75
CA GLN A 30 -4.19 9.55 25.31
C GLN A 30 -5.07 8.36 24.92
N GLN A 31 -6.07 8.02 25.71
CA GLN A 31 -7.02 6.96 25.35
C GLN A 31 -7.74 7.26 24.03
N ARG A 32 -8.16 8.51 23.84
CA ARG A 32 -8.86 8.90 22.60
C ARG A 32 -7.94 8.86 21.38
N LEU A 33 -6.70 9.30 21.53
CA LEU A 33 -5.69 9.19 20.48
C LEU A 33 -5.42 7.72 20.11
N GLN A 34 -5.34 6.82 21.09
CA GLN A 34 -5.21 5.39 20.85
C GLN A 34 -6.43 4.81 20.12
N GLN A 35 -7.65 5.15 20.58
CA GLN A 35 -8.89 4.71 19.91
C GLN A 35 -9.02 5.16 18.46
N LEU A 36 -8.41 6.28 18.09
CA LEU A 36 -8.36 6.77 16.71
C LEU A 36 -7.20 6.17 15.91
N HIS A 37 -6.12 5.80 16.58
CA HIS A 37 -4.95 5.19 15.97
C HIS A 37 -5.17 3.71 15.62
N ASP A 38 -5.87 2.95 16.48
CA ASP A 38 -6.11 1.52 16.30
C ASP A 38 -6.83 1.17 14.98
N PRO A 39 -7.88 1.89 14.54
CA PRO A 39 -8.48 1.69 13.22
C PRO A 39 -7.49 1.94 12.09
N PHE A 40 -6.71 3.03 12.14
CA PHE A 40 -5.69 3.35 11.13
C PHE A 40 -4.66 2.21 10.99
N ASP A 41 -4.15 1.70 12.11
CA ASP A 41 -3.19 0.58 12.12
C ASP A 41 -3.81 -0.70 11.58
N THR A 42 -5.08 -0.93 11.87
CA THR A 42 -5.82 -2.10 11.37
C THR A 42 -6.01 -2.00 9.87
N ASP A 43 -6.47 -0.85 9.37
CA ASP A 43 -6.64 -0.60 7.94
C ASP A 43 -5.30 -0.69 7.19
N ALA A 44 -4.21 -0.16 7.77
CA ALA A 44 -2.88 -0.25 7.19
C ALA A 44 -2.38 -1.70 7.08
N ARG A 45 -2.68 -2.55 8.08
CA ARG A 45 -2.34 -3.98 8.04
C ARG A 45 -3.17 -4.73 7.00
N ILE A 46 -4.47 -4.45 6.91
CA ILE A 46 -5.35 -5.07 5.93
C ILE A 46 -4.93 -4.65 4.52
N ALA A 47 -4.76 -3.36 4.26
CA ALA A 47 -4.33 -2.83 2.97
C ALA A 47 -2.99 -3.44 2.51
N HIS A 48 -2.00 -3.50 3.41
CA HIS A 48 -0.72 -4.14 3.14
C HIS A 48 -0.87 -5.62 2.80
N ARG A 49 -1.70 -6.37 3.55
CA ARG A 49 -1.94 -7.79 3.30
C ARG A 49 -2.60 -8.02 1.93
N VAL A 50 -3.66 -7.26 1.62
CA VAL A 50 -4.39 -7.36 0.36
C VAL A 50 -3.47 -7.09 -0.83
N LEU A 51 -2.71 -5.99 -0.80
CA LEU A 51 -1.79 -5.66 -1.89
C LEU A 51 -0.65 -6.66 -2.01
N SER A 52 -0.05 -7.08 -0.89
CA SER A 52 1.01 -8.10 -0.89
C SER A 52 0.52 -9.41 -1.50
N GLN A 53 -0.68 -9.86 -1.16
CA GLN A 53 -1.26 -11.08 -1.71
C GLN A 53 -1.44 -10.97 -3.24
N ARG A 54 -1.89 -9.81 -3.73
CA ARG A 54 -2.04 -9.57 -5.17
C ARG A 54 -0.71 -9.53 -5.90
N MET A 55 0.31 -8.92 -5.33
CA MET A 55 1.65 -8.90 -5.93
C MET A 55 2.24 -10.31 -6.04
N VAL A 56 2.11 -11.12 -4.98
CA VAL A 56 2.52 -12.53 -5.00
C VAL A 56 1.72 -13.36 -6.02
N GLN A 57 0.44 -13.03 -6.21
CA GLN A 57 -0.40 -13.68 -7.22
C GLN A 57 0.12 -13.43 -8.65
N HIS A 58 0.63 -12.23 -8.95
CA HIS A 58 1.24 -11.95 -10.26
C HIS A 58 2.48 -12.83 -10.50
N GLU A 59 3.33 -13.01 -9.50
CA GLU A 59 4.48 -13.93 -9.59
C GLU A 59 4.03 -15.36 -9.85
N ALA A 60 3.00 -15.82 -9.13
CA ALA A 60 2.46 -17.17 -9.31
C ALA A 60 1.86 -17.39 -10.71
N ILE A 61 1.19 -16.38 -11.27
CA ILE A 61 0.67 -16.42 -12.65
C ILE A 61 1.83 -16.59 -13.63
N LEU A 62 2.88 -15.79 -13.52
CA LEU A 62 4.04 -15.90 -14.41
C LEU A 62 4.75 -17.25 -14.26
N ALA A 63 4.99 -17.70 -13.04
CA ALA A 63 5.62 -19.00 -12.79
C ALA A 63 4.80 -20.14 -13.40
N THR A 64 3.47 -20.08 -13.29
CA THR A 64 2.56 -21.07 -13.90
C THR A 64 2.64 -21.05 -15.43
N LEU A 65 2.65 -19.86 -16.04
CA LEU A 65 2.77 -19.73 -17.49
C LEU A 65 4.11 -20.27 -18.01
N VAL A 66 5.20 -19.95 -17.29
CA VAL A 66 6.52 -20.47 -17.62
C VAL A 66 6.60 -21.99 -17.47
N LEU A 67 5.95 -22.55 -16.47
CA LEU A 67 5.92 -24.00 -16.24
C LEU A 67 5.08 -24.74 -17.30
N LEU A 68 3.90 -24.24 -17.60
CA LEU A 68 2.96 -24.88 -18.51
C LEU A 68 3.29 -24.66 -19.98
N GLN A 69 4.02 -23.60 -20.31
CA GLN A 69 4.39 -23.25 -21.70
C GLN A 69 3.20 -23.35 -22.67
N PRO A 70 2.04 -22.72 -22.38
CA PRO A 70 0.86 -22.88 -23.22
C PRO A 70 1.16 -22.40 -24.65
N GLU A 71 0.78 -23.21 -25.64
CA GLU A 71 0.94 -22.88 -27.05
C GLU A 71 -0.25 -22.07 -27.57
N SER A 72 0.02 -21.07 -28.37
CA SER A 72 -1.00 -20.31 -29.09
C SER A 72 -1.15 -20.90 -30.49
N ARG A 73 -2.35 -21.34 -30.84
CA ARG A 73 -2.68 -21.72 -32.20
C ARG A 73 -3.09 -20.47 -32.98
N ALA A 74 -2.65 -20.36 -34.23
CA ALA A 74 -2.89 -19.18 -35.06
C ALA A 74 -4.38 -18.81 -35.25
N THR A 75 -5.28 -19.79 -35.05
CA THR A 75 -6.71 -19.67 -35.28
C THR A 75 -7.54 -19.48 -34.03
N GLU A 76 -6.93 -19.54 -32.82
CA GLU A 76 -7.63 -19.42 -31.54
C GLU A 76 -7.04 -18.29 -30.70
N PRO A 77 -7.86 -17.59 -29.87
CA PRO A 77 -7.35 -16.67 -28.91
C PRO A 77 -6.32 -17.37 -28.01
N ALA A 78 -5.22 -16.71 -27.73
CA ALA A 78 -4.19 -17.28 -26.88
C ALA A 78 -4.79 -17.74 -25.54
N PRO A 79 -4.48 -18.96 -25.05
CA PRO A 79 -5.11 -19.53 -23.83
C PRO A 79 -4.98 -18.60 -22.62
N TRP A 80 -3.87 -17.85 -22.55
CA TRP A 80 -3.63 -16.90 -21.47
C TRP A 80 -4.44 -15.61 -21.56
N SER A 81 -5.07 -15.30 -22.70
CA SER A 81 -5.98 -14.14 -22.81
C SER A 81 -7.19 -14.26 -21.89
N ALA A 82 -7.58 -15.48 -21.55
CA ALA A 82 -8.65 -15.75 -20.59
C ALA A 82 -8.30 -15.33 -19.15
N LEU A 83 -7.02 -15.16 -18.82
CA LEU A 83 -6.58 -14.72 -17.48
C LEU A 83 -7.00 -13.30 -17.13
N THR A 84 -7.22 -12.44 -18.10
CA THR A 84 -7.66 -11.06 -17.86
C THR A 84 -9.07 -10.97 -17.27
N ARG A 85 -9.90 -12.01 -17.43
CA ARG A 85 -11.26 -12.06 -16.89
C ARG A 85 -11.27 -12.29 -15.37
N PRO A 86 -10.60 -13.33 -14.81
CA PRO A 86 -10.53 -13.55 -13.36
C PRO A 86 -9.55 -12.58 -12.66
N TYR A 87 -8.63 -11.98 -13.40
CA TYR A 87 -7.61 -11.08 -12.88
C TYR A 87 -7.65 -9.71 -13.59
N PRO A 88 -8.61 -8.85 -13.27
CA PRO A 88 -8.81 -7.57 -13.98
C PRO A 88 -7.62 -6.62 -13.91
N GLN A 89 -6.72 -6.81 -12.96
CA GLN A 89 -5.45 -6.08 -12.86
C GLN A 89 -4.44 -6.51 -13.92
N VAL A 90 -4.57 -7.72 -14.50
CA VAL A 90 -3.75 -8.19 -15.62
C VAL A 90 -4.38 -7.68 -16.90
N ARG A 91 -3.78 -6.66 -17.51
CA ARG A 91 -4.28 -6.06 -18.76
C ARG A 91 -3.88 -6.85 -19.99
N GLU A 92 -2.69 -7.41 -19.95
CA GLU A 92 -2.12 -8.13 -21.08
C GLU A 92 -1.12 -9.16 -20.60
N VAL A 93 -1.12 -10.29 -21.27
CA VAL A 93 -0.12 -11.35 -21.11
C VAL A 93 0.57 -11.53 -22.46
N LEU A 94 1.88 -11.40 -22.48
CA LEU A 94 2.69 -11.58 -23.66
C LEU A 94 3.57 -12.81 -23.52
N ARG A 95 3.55 -13.65 -24.53
CA ARG A 95 4.53 -14.73 -24.73
C ARG A 95 5.65 -14.21 -25.64
N HIS A 96 6.89 -14.39 -25.22
CA HIS A 96 8.08 -14.02 -25.96
C HIS A 96 8.94 -15.23 -26.19
N ASP A 97 8.91 -15.76 -27.42
CA ASP A 97 9.64 -16.96 -27.80
C ASP A 97 11.14 -16.71 -27.87
N HIS A 98 11.93 -17.74 -27.67
CA HIS A 98 13.37 -17.66 -27.75
C HIS A 98 13.81 -17.28 -29.18
N GLY A 99 14.56 -16.20 -29.32
CA GLY A 99 14.96 -15.68 -30.63
C GLY A 99 13.94 -14.81 -31.34
N ALA A 100 12.82 -14.51 -30.68
CA ALA A 100 11.84 -13.57 -31.21
C ALA A 100 12.47 -12.18 -31.44
N PRO A 101 11.97 -11.41 -32.43
CA PRO A 101 12.39 -10.04 -32.64
C PRO A 101 12.00 -9.18 -31.43
N ALA A 102 12.31 -7.88 -31.51
CA ALA A 102 12.01 -6.91 -30.44
C ALA A 102 10.61 -7.04 -29.87
N TRP A 103 10.45 -6.58 -28.64
CA TRP A 103 9.16 -6.50 -27.96
C TRP A 103 8.14 -5.68 -28.76
N PRO A 104 6.86 -6.05 -28.73
CA PRO A 104 5.83 -5.32 -29.47
C PRO A 104 5.74 -3.85 -29.08
N ALA A 105 5.23 -3.02 -29.98
CA ALA A 105 4.95 -1.62 -29.70
C ALA A 105 4.03 -1.49 -28.47
N GLY A 106 4.34 -0.53 -27.61
CA GLY A 106 3.61 -0.29 -26.35
C GLY A 106 4.18 -0.97 -25.11
N TRP A 107 5.18 -1.83 -25.27
CA TRP A 107 5.99 -2.34 -24.15
C TRP A 107 7.17 -1.39 -23.87
N PRO A 108 7.57 -1.21 -22.60
CA PRO A 108 8.60 -0.24 -22.25
C PRO A 108 9.98 -0.65 -22.77
N PRO A 109 10.86 0.31 -23.05
CA PRO A 109 12.27 0.01 -23.29
C PRO A 109 12.88 -0.63 -22.05
N GLY A 110 13.86 -1.52 -22.24
CA GLY A 110 14.53 -2.19 -21.12
C GLY A 110 13.93 -3.55 -20.74
N MET A 111 12.91 -4.04 -21.45
CA MET A 111 12.37 -5.39 -21.25
C MET A 111 13.44 -6.47 -21.44
N ASP A 112 14.39 -6.30 -22.37
CA ASP A 112 15.48 -7.25 -22.58
C ASP A 112 16.42 -7.34 -21.38
N ALA A 113 16.71 -6.21 -20.75
CA ALA A 113 17.54 -6.18 -19.54
C ALA A 113 16.82 -6.89 -18.37
N ALA A 114 15.53 -6.64 -18.19
CA ALA A 114 14.71 -7.33 -17.19
C ALA A 114 14.61 -8.84 -17.48
N LEU A 115 14.48 -9.23 -18.74
CA LEU A 115 14.47 -10.63 -19.16
C LEU A 115 15.82 -11.31 -18.87
N ALA A 116 16.94 -10.63 -19.15
CA ALA A 116 18.28 -11.14 -18.84
C ALA A 116 18.46 -11.30 -17.31
N GLN A 117 18.00 -10.34 -16.53
CA GLN A 117 18.03 -10.43 -15.07
C GLN A 117 17.14 -11.58 -14.55
N SER A 118 15.98 -11.79 -15.14
CA SER A 118 15.09 -12.90 -14.79
C SER A 118 15.73 -14.26 -15.10
N ARG A 119 16.47 -14.37 -16.22
CA ARG A 119 17.25 -15.59 -16.52
C ARG A 119 18.34 -15.86 -15.51
N ALA A 120 19.01 -14.82 -15.05
CA ALA A 120 20.07 -14.95 -14.05
C ALA A 120 19.55 -15.32 -12.66
N SER A 121 18.40 -14.78 -12.27
CA SER A 121 17.81 -14.99 -10.94
C SER A 121 16.88 -16.21 -10.86
N GLY A 122 16.31 -16.67 -11.99
CA GLY A 122 15.30 -17.72 -12.05
C GLY A 122 13.90 -17.26 -11.59
N HIS A 123 13.70 -15.97 -11.33
CA HIS A 123 12.45 -15.42 -10.81
C HIS A 123 11.89 -14.32 -11.70
N ALA A 124 10.62 -13.96 -11.46
CA ALA A 124 10.03 -12.79 -12.09
C ALA A 124 10.79 -11.53 -11.71
N VAL A 125 10.90 -10.60 -12.65
CA VAL A 125 11.60 -9.31 -12.48
C VAL A 125 10.68 -8.19 -12.96
N LEU A 126 10.66 -7.10 -12.22
CA LEU A 126 9.97 -5.88 -12.61
C LEU A 126 10.79 -5.17 -13.70
N ALA A 127 10.20 -5.01 -14.88
CA ALA A 127 10.78 -4.21 -15.94
C ALA A 127 10.53 -2.71 -15.69
N PRO A 128 11.23 -1.80 -16.41
CA PRO A 128 10.98 -0.38 -16.30
C PRO A 128 9.49 -0.06 -16.43
N SER A 129 8.93 0.59 -15.42
CA SER A 129 7.50 0.74 -15.23
C SER A 129 7.13 2.21 -15.09
N ASN A 130 5.93 2.58 -15.54
CA ASN A 130 5.36 3.90 -15.32
C ASN A 130 4.44 3.86 -14.11
N LEU A 131 5.02 3.90 -12.92
CA LEU A 131 4.24 3.85 -11.67
C LEU A 131 3.27 5.02 -11.58
N THR A 132 3.69 6.23 -11.95
CA THR A 132 2.84 7.42 -11.93
C THR A 132 1.60 7.26 -12.83
N GLY A 133 1.74 6.56 -13.96
CA GLY A 133 0.64 6.20 -14.85
C GLY A 133 -0.17 4.99 -14.38
N GLY A 134 0.21 4.35 -13.28
CA GLY A 134 -0.46 3.17 -12.73
C GLY A 134 -0.15 1.88 -13.50
N GLN A 135 0.95 1.81 -14.23
CA GLN A 135 1.33 0.64 -15.03
C GLN A 135 2.59 -0.02 -14.50
N LEU A 136 2.55 -1.33 -14.36
CA LEU A 136 3.70 -2.17 -14.03
C LEU A 136 3.88 -3.25 -15.10
N TYR A 137 5.14 -3.63 -15.32
CA TYR A 137 5.50 -4.68 -16.25
C TYR A 137 6.39 -5.70 -15.54
N LEU A 138 5.93 -6.95 -15.51
CA LEU A 138 6.70 -8.07 -14.98
C LEU A 138 7.10 -9.00 -16.11
N VAL A 139 8.29 -9.56 -16.02
CA VAL A 139 8.77 -10.57 -16.96
C VAL A 139 9.38 -11.74 -16.20
N GLN A 140 9.12 -12.94 -16.68
CA GLN A 140 9.78 -14.16 -16.19
C GLN A 140 10.32 -14.95 -17.37
N ALA A 141 11.60 -15.23 -17.29
CA ALA A 141 12.28 -16.03 -18.29
C ALA A 141 11.86 -17.50 -18.21
N GLY A 142 11.70 -18.14 -19.35
CA GLY A 142 11.40 -19.54 -19.49
C GLY A 142 11.94 -20.11 -20.77
N THR A 143 11.83 -21.43 -20.94
CA THR A 143 12.24 -22.17 -22.14
C THR A 143 11.11 -23.12 -22.49
N PRO A 144 10.61 -23.12 -23.74
CA PRO A 144 11.09 -22.42 -24.93
C PRO A 144 10.66 -20.95 -25.03
N ALA A 145 9.74 -20.47 -24.19
CA ALA A 145 9.28 -19.09 -24.22
C ALA A 145 9.30 -18.46 -22.84
N SER A 146 9.48 -17.14 -22.80
CA SER A 146 9.34 -16.27 -21.63
C SER A 146 7.97 -15.63 -21.63
N PHE A 147 7.48 -15.20 -20.46
CA PHE A 147 6.18 -14.53 -20.34
C PHE A 147 6.34 -13.19 -19.65
N ALA A 148 5.51 -12.24 -20.07
CA ALA A 148 5.43 -10.94 -19.44
C ALA A 148 3.98 -10.54 -19.18
N LEU A 149 3.77 -9.82 -18.07
CA LEU A 149 2.49 -9.25 -17.68
C LEU A 149 2.53 -7.73 -17.73
N ARG A 150 1.49 -7.12 -18.29
CA ARG A 150 1.19 -5.71 -18.11
C ARG A 150 0.07 -5.58 -17.10
N LEU A 151 0.34 -4.90 -15.99
CA LEU A 151 -0.54 -4.74 -14.85
C LEU A 151 -1.05 -3.30 -14.76
N ASP A 152 -2.29 -3.14 -14.31
CA ASP A 152 -2.92 -1.85 -14.03
C ASP A 152 -3.21 -1.72 -12.53
N LEU A 153 -2.52 -0.81 -11.87
CA LEU A 153 -2.69 -0.55 -10.44
C LEU A 153 -4.06 0.05 -10.09
N ARG A 154 -4.74 0.67 -11.06
CA ARG A 154 -6.08 1.24 -10.84
C ARG A 154 -7.07 0.16 -10.42
N THR A 155 -6.96 -1.02 -11.00
CA THR A 155 -7.84 -2.15 -10.69
C THR A 155 -7.34 -3.02 -9.55
N THR A 156 -6.10 -2.83 -9.11
CA THR A 156 -5.49 -3.61 -8.03
C THR A 156 -6.07 -3.22 -6.66
N ALA A 157 -6.40 -1.95 -6.45
CA ALA A 157 -6.89 -1.43 -5.18
C ALA A 157 -8.42 -1.26 -5.11
N LEU A 158 -9.14 -1.40 -6.24
CA LEU A 158 -10.59 -1.22 -6.33
C LEU A 158 -11.40 -2.50 -6.00
N ALA A 159 -10.78 -3.47 -5.34
CA ALA A 159 -11.49 -4.69 -4.97
C ALA A 159 -12.32 -4.50 -3.71
N ASP A 160 -13.35 -5.32 -3.57
CA ASP A 160 -14.25 -5.36 -2.41
C ASP A 160 -13.51 -5.55 -1.07
N ASP A 161 -12.27 -6.06 -1.13
CA ASP A 161 -11.40 -6.28 0.04
C ASP A 161 -10.61 -5.04 0.50
N TRP A 162 -10.73 -3.90 -0.20
CA TRP A 162 -9.99 -2.70 0.16
C TRP A 162 -10.56 -2.08 1.45
N PRO A 163 -9.75 -1.89 2.52
CA PRO A 163 -10.27 -1.54 3.85
C PRO A 163 -10.78 -0.10 3.96
N LEU A 164 -10.30 0.80 3.08
CA LEU A 164 -10.65 2.20 3.17
C LEU A 164 -11.93 2.51 2.40
N SER A 165 -12.91 3.07 3.09
CA SER A 165 -14.13 3.55 2.45
C SER A 165 -13.85 4.72 1.51
N PRO A 166 -14.65 4.90 0.44
CA PRO A 166 -14.64 6.13 -0.33
C PRO A 166 -14.86 7.34 0.59
N GLY A 167 -13.97 8.34 0.55
CA GLY A 167 -14.04 9.50 1.44
C GLY A 167 -13.32 9.34 2.78
N SER A 168 -12.66 8.21 3.04
CA SER A 168 -11.76 8.07 4.19
C SER A 168 -10.70 9.21 4.18
N PRO A 169 -10.37 9.79 5.35
CA PRO A 169 -9.34 10.82 5.46
C PRO A 169 -7.91 10.28 5.29
N VAL A 170 -7.77 8.99 5.02
CA VAL A 170 -6.48 8.34 4.80
C VAL A 170 -6.02 8.55 3.37
N HIS A 171 -4.80 9.07 3.21
CA HIS A 171 -4.09 9.10 1.94
C HIS A 171 -3.24 7.85 1.81
N ALA A 172 -3.47 7.05 0.77
CA ALA A 172 -2.73 5.82 0.48
C ALA A 172 -2.07 5.89 -0.90
N TRP A 173 -0.78 5.55 -0.98
CA TRP A 173 -0.03 5.51 -2.23
C TRP A 173 1.02 4.40 -2.23
N LEU A 174 1.37 3.96 -3.42
CA LEU A 174 2.52 3.09 -3.66
C LEU A 174 3.72 3.93 -4.08
N ALA A 175 4.90 3.52 -3.66
CA ALA A 175 6.15 4.15 -4.05
C ALA A 175 7.14 3.10 -4.59
N LEU A 176 7.89 3.48 -5.63
CA LEU A 176 8.97 2.72 -6.22
C LEU A 176 9.95 3.68 -6.89
N ASP A 177 11.24 3.58 -6.57
CA ASP A 177 12.32 4.34 -7.21
C ASP A 177 12.02 5.85 -7.39
N GLY A 178 11.46 6.47 -6.35
CA GLY A 178 11.10 7.89 -6.35
C GLY A 178 9.79 8.24 -7.07
N GLN A 179 9.18 7.31 -7.80
CA GLN A 179 7.86 7.46 -8.37
C GLN A 179 6.77 7.15 -7.34
N ARG A 180 5.57 7.73 -7.53
CA ARG A 180 4.41 7.50 -6.66
C ARG A 180 3.15 7.27 -7.48
N TYR A 181 2.32 6.35 -7.02
CA TYR A 181 0.97 6.13 -7.51
C TYR A 181 -0.02 6.25 -6.36
N THR A 182 -0.88 7.27 -6.42
CA THR A 182 -1.93 7.46 -5.40
C THR A 182 -3.07 6.47 -5.66
N ILE A 183 -3.33 5.66 -4.65
CA ILE A 183 -4.44 4.71 -4.65
C ILE A 183 -5.71 5.42 -4.20
N GLN A 184 -5.64 6.17 -3.10
CA GLN A 184 -6.80 6.83 -2.51
C GLN A 184 -6.41 8.08 -1.73
N GLY A 185 -7.31 9.06 -1.70
CA GLY A 185 -7.16 10.30 -0.95
C GLY A 185 -6.19 11.28 -1.59
N ALA A 186 -6.00 12.40 -0.94
CA ALA A 186 -5.04 13.43 -1.31
C ALA A 186 -4.10 13.73 -0.15
N ALA A 187 -2.86 14.08 -0.45
CA ALA A 187 -1.90 14.46 0.58
C ALA A 187 -2.36 15.74 1.30
N GLU A 188 -2.54 15.67 2.59
CA GLU A 188 -2.82 16.83 3.45
C GLU A 188 -1.49 17.34 4.03
N ASN A 189 -0.82 18.24 3.32
CA ASN A 189 0.52 18.73 3.70
C ASN A 189 0.53 19.68 4.90
N ALA A 190 -0.63 20.17 5.34
CA ALA A 190 -0.73 21.22 6.37
C ALA A 190 -1.02 20.71 7.78
N ALA A 191 -1.20 19.42 7.99
CA ALA A 191 -1.51 18.91 9.31
C ALA A 191 -0.26 18.83 10.19
N ARG A 192 -0.31 19.46 11.37
CA ARG A 192 0.78 19.49 12.35
C ARG A 192 1.09 18.10 12.93
N TRP A 193 0.08 17.22 12.99
CA TRP A 193 0.19 15.85 13.48
C TRP A 193 -0.38 14.90 12.45
N GLN A 194 0.36 13.83 12.18
CA GLN A 194 0.01 12.83 11.18
C GLN A 194 0.41 11.44 11.67
N TRP A 195 -0.46 10.48 11.46
CA TRP A 195 -0.10 9.08 11.55
C TRP A 195 0.40 8.61 10.20
N GLN A 196 1.46 7.81 10.22
CA GLN A 196 2.09 7.32 9.01
C GLN A 196 2.42 5.84 9.16
N SER A 197 2.22 5.10 8.09
CA SER A 197 2.65 3.71 7.95
C SER A 197 3.35 3.56 6.60
N ALA A 198 4.51 2.90 6.59
CA ALA A 198 5.23 2.57 5.38
C ALA A 198 5.69 1.12 5.47
N LYS A 199 5.25 0.27 4.54
CA LYS A 199 5.56 -1.17 4.53
C LYS A 199 5.84 -1.65 3.12
N THR A 200 6.96 -2.34 2.94
CA THR A 200 7.28 -3.01 1.68
C THR A 200 6.33 -4.19 1.45
N LEU A 201 5.80 -4.32 0.24
CA LEU A 201 4.94 -5.44 -0.12
C LEU A 201 5.74 -6.76 -0.18
N ALA A 202 5.06 -7.88 0.03
CA ALA A 202 5.71 -9.17 0.21
C ALA A 202 6.30 -9.79 -1.07
N ALA A 203 5.94 -9.29 -2.27
CA ALA A 203 6.45 -9.82 -3.52
C ALA A 203 7.89 -9.37 -3.78
N THR A 204 8.78 -10.32 -3.98
CA THR A 204 10.22 -10.05 -4.17
C THR A 204 10.51 -9.37 -5.52
N SER A 205 9.73 -9.70 -6.55
CA SER A 205 9.86 -9.11 -7.88
C SER A 205 9.31 -7.69 -7.99
N GLN A 206 8.51 -7.26 -7.00
CA GLN A 206 7.81 -5.97 -7.01
C GLN A 206 8.06 -5.24 -5.68
N PRO A 207 9.23 -4.64 -5.47
CA PRO A 207 9.62 -4.02 -4.20
C PRO A 207 8.90 -2.68 -3.97
N LEU A 208 7.59 -2.69 -4.14
CA LEU A 208 6.73 -1.54 -3.91
C LEU A 208 6.57 -1.30 -2.41
N VAL A 209 6.57 -0.03 -2.01
CA VAL A 209 6.29 0.37 -0.64
C VAL A 209 4.89 0.97 -0.58
N LEU A 210 4.02 0.38 0.22
CA LEU A 210 2.74 0.98 0.57
C LEU A 210 2.95 2.03 1.65
N HIS A 211 2.59 3.26 1.35
CA HIS A 211 2.51 4.35 2.30
C HIS A 211 1.06 4.66 2.61
N MET A 212 0.75 4.87 3.87
CA MET A 212 -0.54 5.38 4.33
C MET A 212 -0.31 6.51 5.31
N GLN A 213 -1.12 7.55 5.20
CA GLN A 213 -1.02 8.76 6.00
C GLN A 213 -2.40 9.27 6.37
N GLN A 214 -2.58 9.64 7.62
CA GLN A 214 -3.80 10.27 8.10
C GLN A 214 -3.48 11.50 8.92
N ALA A 215 -4.06 12.64 8.54
CA ALA A 215 -3.95 13.87 9.29
C ALA A 215 -4.80 13.80 10.57
N VAL A 216 -4.19 14.15 11.71
CA VAL A 216 -4.91 14.27 12.99
C VAL A 216 -5.35 15.73 13.16
N ARG A 217 -6.64 15.99 13.01
CA ARG A 217 -7.21 17.32 13.17
C ARG A 217 -7.62 17.56 14.63
N ALA A 218 -7.42 18.78 15.11
CA ALA A 218 -7.84 19.16 16.46
C ALA A 218 -9.34 18.93 16.71
N ALA A 219 -10.17 18.99 15.67
CA ALA A 219 -11.60 18.68 15.75
C ALA A 219 -11.91 17.20 16.09
N MET A 220 -10.94 16.30 15.92
CA MET A 220 -11.08 14.88 16.33
C MET A 220 -10.84 14.67 17.82
N LEU A 221 -10.30 15.68 18.52
CA LEU A 221 -10.07 15.65 19.95
C LEU A 221 -11.36 16.05 20.69
N PRO A 222 -11.69 15.42 21.82
CA PRO A 222 -12.96 15.63 22.53
C PRO A 222 -12.93 16.89 23.39
N TRP A 223 -12.74 18.06 22.77
CA TRP A 223 -12.73 19.34 23.52
C TRP A 223 -14.05 19.59 24.27
N GLY A 224 -15.18 19.08 23.75
CA GLY A 224 -16.48 19.24 24.40
C GLY A 224 -16.66 18.47 25.71
N SER A 225 -15.94 17.38 25.93
CA SER A 225 -15.98 16.61 27.18
C SER A 225 -14.97 17.09 28.23
N MET A 226 -14.09 18.05 27.90
CA MET A 226 -13.12 18.64 28.83
C MET A 226 -13.66 19.93 29.48
N LEU A 227 -14.78 20.48 29.00
CA LEU A 227 -15.41 21.72 29.47
C LEU A 227 -16.74 21.52 30.18
N GLY A 228 -17.15 20.28 30.43
CA GLY A 228 -18.40 19.91 31.13
C GLY A 228 -18.07 19.28 32.52
#